data_1b668660633a5fbbf4595f91fdee8e6c
#
_entry.id   1b668660633a5fbbf4595f91fdee8e6c
#
_cell.length_a   1.000
_cell.length_b   1.000
_cell.length_c   1.000
_cell.angle_alpha   90.00
_cell.angle_beta   90.00
_cell.angle_gamma   90.00
#
_symmetry.space_group_name_H-M   'P 1'
#
loop_
_entity.id
_entity.type
_entity.pdbx_description
1 polymer ?
#
loop_
_entity_poly.entity_id
_entity_poly.type
_entity_poly.pdbx_seq_one_letter_code
_entity_poly.pdbx_strand_id
1 'polypeptide(L)'
;MIRIGITKDMALRMIRNHSKLTEKIVINSEAIKELIEEGRVKKTDEWYEIVETEEEREERERREAEELARRTATAREQKTAEIERYDKSDEVNTFTFAGQRMWFDKNERSAIRHGVESCEESGMDTYSIWYGGKEYTIPTNVCKQMLNAVELYAIRCFDTTERHKANVATLGTIEEIVNYNYREGYPEPINFDKL
;
A
#
# COMPACT_ATOMS: atom_id res chain seq x y z
N MET A 1 13.02 44.41 42.41
CA MET A 1 12.79 42.98 42.09
C MET A 1 11.57 42.92 41.21
N ILE A 2 11.73 42.64 39.90
CA ILE A 2 10.60 42.56 38.94
C ILE A 2 9.94 41.21 39.20
N ARG A 3 8.72 41.21 39.74
CA ARG A 3 7.89 40.01 39.79
C ARG A 3 7.31 39.80 38.39
N ILE A 4 7.87 38.88 37.64
CA ILE A 4 7.27 38.45 36.37
C ILE A 4 6.08 37.57 36.79
N GLY A 5 4.86 38.09 36.59
CA GLY A 5 3.62 37.31 36.75
C GLY A 5 3.59 36.21 35.71
N ILE A 6 3.71 34.97 36.13
CA ILE A 6 3.57 33.82 35.22
C ILE A 6 2.08 33.49 35.14
N THR A 7 1.53 33.40 33.93
CA THR A 7 0.15 32.93 33.70
C THR A 7 0.09 31.40 33.82
N LYS A 8 -1.13 30.84 34.04
CA LYS A 8 -1.36 29.36 34.05
C LYS A 8 -0.85 28.70 32.80
N ASP A 9 -1.12 29.29 31.63
CA ASP A 9 -0.63 28.75 30.34
C ASP A 9 0.89 28.73 30.25
N MET A 10 1.56 29.79 30.73
CA MET A 10 3.00 29.80 30.77
C MET A 10 3.54 28.73 31.73
N ALA A 11 2.93 28.56 32.90
CA ALA A 11 3.31 27.53 33.86
C ALA A 11 3.17 26.11 33.27
N LEU A 12 2.05 25.80 32.59
CA LEU A 12 1.83 24.51 31.88
C LEU A 12 2.86 24.28 30.78
N ARG A 13 3.18 25.29 29.95
CA ARG A 13 4.23 25.19 28.92
C ARG A 13 5.62 24.94 29.55
N MET A 14 5.94 25.58 30.65
CA MET A 14 7.21 25.42 31.35
C MET A 14 7.34 24.00 31.95
N ILE A 15 6.28 23.47 32.54
CA ILE A 15 6.23 22.10 33.06
C ILE A 15 6.42 21.11 31.92
N ARG A 16 5.71 21.29 30.81
CA ARG A 16 5.81 20.43 29.62
C ARG A 16 7.21 20.39 29.00
N ASN A 17 7.90 21.53 29.00
CA ASN A 17 9.25 21.66 28.41
C ASN A 17 10.39 21.30 29.38
N HIS A 18 10.10 21.07 30.64
CA HIS A 18 11.00 20.59 31.70
C HIS A 18 12.47 21.06 31.58
N SER A 19 12.78 22.31 31.90
CA SER A 19 14.14 22.82 31.85
C SER A 19 14.64 23.26 33.26
N LYS A 20 15.88 22.94 33.57
CA LYS A 20 16.51 23.31 34.87
C LYS A 20 16.50 24.80 35.15
N LEU A 21 16.47 25.65 34.12
CA LEU A 21 16.41 27.12 34.26
C LEU A 21 15.04 27.62 34.74
N THR A 22 13.98 26.86 34.48
CA THR A 22 12.61 27.23 34.84
C THR A 22 12.16 26.73 36.20
N GLU A 23 12.91 25.78 36.79
CA GLU A 23 12.57 25.12 38.04
C GLU A 23 12.29 26.11 39.18
N LYS A 24 13.19 27.06 39.43
CA LYS A 24 13.04 28.07 40.47
C LYS A 24 11.87 29.03 40.24
N ILE A 25 11.54 29.30 38.99
CA ILE A 25 10.46 30.21 38.60
C ILE A 25 9.11 29.51 38.80
N VAL A 26 9.02 28.23 38.41
CA VAL A 26 7.79 27.43 38.50
C VAL A 26 7.45 27.13 39.97
N ILE A 27 8.44 26.73 40.80
CA ILE A 27 8.24 26.37 42.22
C ILE A 27 7.66 27.52 43.03
N ASN A 28 7.99 28.77 42.71
CA ASN A 28 7.54 29.96 43.45
C ASN A 28 6.40 30.73 42.78
N SER A 29 5.72 30.10 41.80
CA SER A 29 4.64 30.72 41.05
C SER A 29 3.28 30.51 41.72
N GLU A 30 2.50 31.58 41.87
CA GLU A 30 1.12 31.51 42.33
C GLU A 30 0.27 30.69 41.34
N ALA A 31 0.55 30.82 40.06
CA ALA A 31 -0.12 30.03 38.98
C ALA A 31 0.01 28.49 39.15
N ILE A 32 1.16 28.02 39.71
CA ILE A 32 1.33 26.58 39.99
C ILE A 32 0.46 26.15 41.17
N LYS A 33 0.34 26.96 42.20
CA LYS A 33 -0.53 26.65 43.35
C LYS A 33 -1.98 26.54 42.92
N GLU A 34 -2.45 27.49 42.14
CA GLU A 34 -3.79 27.47 41.58
C GLU A 34 -4.02 26.23 40.69
N LEU A 35 -3.06 25.87 39.82
CA LEU A 35 -3.16 24.66 38.98
C LEU A 35 -3.16 23.35 39.79
N ILE A 36 -2.48 23.32 40.95
CA ILE A 36 -2.52 22.17 41.87
C ILE A 36 -3.88 22.10 42.55
N GLU A 37 -4.42 23.24 43.02
CA GLU A 37 -5.75 23.32 43.63
C GLU A 37 -6.87 22.94 42.66
N GLU A 38 -6.72 23.29 41.39
CA GLU A 38 -7.63 22.88 40.30
C GLU A 38 -7.45 21.43 39.83
N GLY A 39 -6.48 20.72 40.39
CA GLY A 39 -6.17 19.32 39.99
C GLY A 39 -5.51 19.20 38.60
N ARG A 40 -5.09 20.30 37.97
CA ARG A 40 -4.44 20.34 36.64
C ARG A 40 -2.95 20.00 36.68
N VAL A 41 -2.34 20.08 37.83
CA VAL A 41 -0.93 19.78 38.06
C VAL A 41 -0.79 18.97 39.33
N LYS A 42 -0.01 17.89 39.26
CA LYS A 42 0.37 17.06 40.42
C LYS A 42 1.84 17.24 40.70
N LYS A 43 2.19 17.47 41.98
CA LYS A 43 3.57 17.46 42.40
C LYS A 43 4.06 16.03 42.57
N THR A 44 5.17 15.67 41.92
CA THR A 44 5.91 14.44 42.15
C THR A 44 7.12 14.65 43.03
N ASP A 45 7.87 13.60 43.38
CA ASP A 45 9.10 13.69 44.17
C ASP A 45 10.20 14.49 43.46
N GLU A 46 10.22 14.44 42.11
CA GLU A 46 11.26 15.08 41.31
C GLU A 46 10.81 16.41 40.67
N TRP A 47 9.50 16.49 40.25
CA TRP A 47 9.01 17.63 39.50
C TRP A 47 7.48 17.79 39.63
N TYR A 48 6.86 18.37 38.58
CA TYR A 48 5.42 18.55 38.43
C TYR A 48 4.94 17.82 37.17
N GLU A 49 3.83 17.15 37.26
CA GLU A 49 3.15 16.47 36.12
C GLU A 49 1.85 17.19 35.81
N ILE A 50 1.58 17.36 34.52
CA ILE A 50 0.30 17.87 34.02
C ILE A 50 -0.71 16.73 34.10
N VAL A 51 -1.83 16.99 34.76
CA VAL A 51 -2.97 16.09 34.80
C VAL A 51 -3.88 16.49 33.64
N GLU A 52 -4.00 15.61 32.67
CA GLU A 52 -4.95 15.79 31.55
C GLU A 52 -6.39 15.77 32.09
N THR A 53 -7.24 16.66 31.60
CA THR A 53 -8.67 16.57 31.81
C THR A 53 -9.24 15.41 30.97
N GLU A 54 -10.45 14.96 31.32
CA GLU A 54 -11.14 13.94 30.54
C GLU A 54 -11.29 14.36 29.06
N GLU A 55 -11.70 15.60 28.82
CA GLU A 55 -11.83 16.17 27.47
C GLU A 55 -10.50 16.18 26.69
N GLU A 56 -9.39 16.59 27.34
CA GLU A 56 -8.06 16.60 26.72
C GLU A 56 -7.60 15.17 26.37
N ARG A 57 -7.90 14.20 27.24
CA ARG A 57 -7.58 12.78 27.01
C ARG A 57 -8.38 12.22 25.84
N GLU A 58 -9.71 12.44 25.83
CA GLU A 58 -10.58 12.00 24.75
C GLU A 58 -10.16 12.64 23.41
N GLU A 59 -9.82 13.92 23.42
CA GLU A 59 -9.34 14.58 22.20
C GLU A 59 -8.00 14.03 21.72
N ARG A 60 -7.06 13.74 22.62
CA ARG A 60 -5.78 13.13 22.28
C ARG A 60 -6.00 11.72 21.69
N GLU A 61 -6.81 10.89 22.35
CA GLU A 61 -7.13 9.54 21.89
C GLU A 61 -7.81 9.56 20.53
N ARG A 62 -8.73 10.49 20.29
CA ARG A 62 -9.36 10.68 18.99
C ARG A 62 -8.34 11.05 17.91
N ARG A 63 -7.45 12.00 18.18
CA ARG A 63 -6.39 12.40 17.22
C ARG A 63 -5.43 11.25 16.92
N GLU A 64 -5.05 10.49 17.93
CA GLU A 64 -4.20 9.31 17.77
C GLU A 64 -4.87 8.23 16.92
N ALA A 65 -6.17 7.98 17.16
CA ALA A 65 -6.97 7.04 16.38
C ALA A 65 -7.13 7.50 14.91
N GLU A 66 -7.41 8.79 14.67
CA GLU A 66 -7.50 9.37 13.33
C GLU A 66 -6.15 9.28 12.58
N GLU A 67 -5.06 9.60 13.26
CA GLU A 67 -3.71 9.50 12.68
C GLU A 67 -3.35 8.05 12.34
N LEU A 68 -3.67 7.10 13.24
CA LEU A 68 -3.45 5.68 12.98
C LEU A 68 -4.29 5.19 11.79
N ALA A 69 -5.57 5.58 11.73
CA ALA A 69 -6.45 5.24 10.62
C ALA A 69 -5.91 5.77 9.28
N ARG A 70 -5.45 7.02 9.25
CA ARG A 70 -4.83 7.63 8.07
C ARG A 70 -3.57 6.87 7.64
N ARG A 71 -2.68 6.56 8.57
CA ARG A 71 -1.45 5.80 8.27
C ARG A 71 -1.76 4.39 7.76
N THR A 72 -2.75 3.73 8.33
CA THR A 72 -3.20 2.41 7.88
C THR A 72 -3.78 2.46 6.47
N ALA A 73 -4.61 3.47 6.15
CA ALA A 73 -5.14 3.67 4.80
C ALA A 73 -4.01 3.89 3.77
N THR A 74 -3.04 4.75 4.09
CA THR A 74 -1.87 4.98 3.23
C THR A 74 -1.06 3.70 3.01
N ALA A 75 -0.85 2.89 4.04
CA ALA A 75 -0.14 1.62 3.91
C ALA A 75 -0.88 0.63 2.97
N ARG A 76 -2.22 0.57 3.05
CA ARG A 76 -3.03 -0.24 2.14
C ARG A 76 -2.95 0.23 0.69
N GLU A 77 -3.02 1.53 0.46
CA GLU A 77 -2.87 2.11 -0.89
C GLU A 77 -1.50 1.78 -1.49
N GLN A 78 -0.43 1.95 -0.72
CA GLN A 78 0.93 1.61 -1.15
C GLN A 78 1.07 0.13 -1.48
N LYS A 79 0.57 -0.76 -0.61
CA LYS A 79 0.62 -2.21 -0.85
C LYS A 79 -0.21 -2.62 -2.08
N THR A 80 -1.38 -2.03 -2.27
CA THR A 80 -2.20 -2.25 -3.47
C THR A 80 -1.47 -1.83 -4.75
N ALA A 81 -0.80 -0.68 -4.72
CA ALA A 81 0.02 -0.23 -5.84
C ALA A 81 1.23 -1.14 -6.12
N GLU A 82 1.83 -1.74 -5.08
CA GLU A 82 2.89 -2.76 -5.24
C GLU A 82 2.35 -4.02 -5.95
N ILE A 83 1.17 -4.49 -5.53
CA ILE A 83 0.50 -5.66 -6.13
C ILE A 83 0.19 -5.40 -7.61
N GLU A 84 -0.38 -4.25 -7.94
CA GLU A 84 -0.70 -3.87 -9.32
C GLU A 84 0.55 -3.71 -10.22
N ARG A 85 1.65 -3.25 -9.63
CA ARG A 85 2.93 -3.17 -10.34
C ARG A 85 3.52 -4.54 -10.61
N TYR A 86 3.40 -5.46 -9.65
CA TYR A 86 3.85 -6.83 -9.80
C TYR A 86 3.02 -7.59 -10.86
N ASP A 87 1.70 -7.42 -10.84
CA ASP A 87 0.81 -7.97 -11.87
C ASP A 87 1.23 -7.55 -13.30
N LYS A 88 1.69 -6.31 -13.46
CA LYS A 88 2.15 -5.77 -14.76
C LYS A 88 3.60 -6.08 -15.09
N SER A 89 4.31 -6.77 -14.20
CA SER A 89 5.74 -7.09 -14.39
C SER A 89 5.93 -8.28 -15.35
N ASP A 90 7.13 -8.40 -15.87
CA ASP A 90 7.54 -9.55 -16.68
C ASP A 90 7.61 -10.87 -15.88
N GLU A 91 7.49 -10.81 -14.56
CA GLU A 91 7.38 -12.01 -13.71
C GLU A 91 6.01 -12.67 -13.87
N VAL A 92 4.96 -11.87 -14.05
CA VAL A 92 3.57 -12.31 -14.21
C VAL A 92 3.15 -12.27 -15.68
N ASN A 93 3.32 -11.13 -16.35
CA ASN A 93 2.89 -10.94 -17.73
C ASN A 93 3.94 -11.49 -18.71
N THR A 94 3.98 -12.81 -18.84
CA THR A 94 4.93 -13.49 -19.71
C THR A 94 4.46 -14.88 -20.12
N PHE A 95 4.85 -15.30 -21.31
CA PHE A 95 4.88 -16.69 -21.76
C PHE A 95 6.11 -16.90 -22.65
N THR A 96 6.51 -18.15 -22.88
CA THR A 96 7.64 -18.47 -23.76
C THR A 96 7.12 -19.15 -25.03
N PHE A 97 7.58 -18.65 -26.19
CA PHE A 97 7.34 -19.25 -27.49
C PHE A 97 8.55 -19.07 -28.39
N ALA A 98 8.99 -20.14 -29.06
CA ALA A 98 10.15 -20.20 -29.93
C ALA A 98 11.42 -19.63 -29.27
N GLY A 99 11.66 -19.96 -27.97
CA GLY A 99 12.78 -19.49 -27.18
C GLY A 99 12.68 -18.02 -26.76
N GLN A 100 11.61 -17.32 -27.08
CA GLN A 100 11.43 -15.90 -26.79
C GLN A 100 10.37 -15.73 -25.69
N ARG A 101 10.68 -14.88 -24.69
CA ARG A 101 9.67 -14.39 -23.74
C ARG A 101 8.82 -13.32 -24.39
N MET A 102 7.52 -13.49 -24.33
CA MET A 102 6.52 -12.63 -24.97
C MET A 102 5.39 -12.31 -23.98
N TRP A 103 4.71 -11.21 -24.25
CA TRP A 103 3.41 -10.91 -23.67
C TRP A 103 2.57 -10.17 -24.69
N PHE A 104 1.31 -10.52 -24.76
CA PHE A 104 0.30 -9.78 -25.52
C PHE A 104 -0.72 -9.21 -24.54
N ASP A 105 -0.91 -7.92 -24.56
CA ASP A 105 -1.98 -7.31 -23.78
C ASP A 105 -3.37 -7.73 -24.31
N LYS A 106 -4.42 -7.31 -23.61
CA LYS A 106 -5.79 -7.69 -23.98
C LYS A 106 -6.18 -7.25 -25.39
N ASN A 107 -5.73 -6.05 -25.80
CA ASN A 107 -6.05 -5.50 -27.12
C ASN A 107 -5.27 -6.24 -28.22
N GLU A 108 -4.00 -6.51 -27.97
CA GLU A 108 -3.15 -7.31 -28.87
C GLU A 108 -3.73 -8.72 -29.06
N ARG A 109 -4.11 -9.40 -27.97
CA ARG A 109 -4.74 -10.73 -28.05
C ARG A 109 -6.03 -10.70 -28.88
N SER A 110 -6.86 -9.67 -28.71
CA SER A 110 -8.08 -9.48 -29.49
C SER A 110 -7.78 -9.24 -30.98
N ALA A 111 -6.81 -8.37 -31.27
CA ALA A 111 -6.41 -8.07 -32.65
C ALA A 111 -5.85 -9.30 -33.34
N ILE A 112 -4.97 -10.06 -32.68
CA ILE A 112 -4.42 -11.32 -33.25
C ILE A 112 -5.53 -12.31 -33.48
N ARG A 113 -6.50 -12.46 -32.56
CA ARG A 113 -7.65 -13.36 -32.71
C ARG A 113 -8.47 -13.03 -33.98
N HIS A 114 -8.84 -11.76 -34.17
CA HIS A 114 -9.55 -11.32 -35.35
C HIS A 114 -8.74 -11.57 -36.67
N GLY A 115 -7.42 -11.31 -36.60
CA GLY A 115 -6.54 -11.58 -37.73
C GLY A 115 -6.50 -13.07 -38.12
N VAL A 116 -6.42 -13.96 -37.12
CA VAL A 116 -6.43 -15.40 -37.29
C VAL A 116 -7.77 -15.86 -37.88
N GLU A 117 -8.91 -15.36 -37.38
CA GLU A 117 -10.25 -15.67 -37.91
C GLU A 117 -10.39 -15.22 -39.35
N SER A 118 -9.93 -14.02 -39.71
CA SER A 118 -9.94 -13.51 -41.09
C SER A 118 -9.08 -14.36 -42.04
N CYS A 119 -7.92 -14.84 -41.57
CA CYS A 119 -7.08 -15.76 -42.35
C CYS A 119 -7.82 -17.07 -42.66
N GLU A 120 -8.45 -17.68 -41.65
CA GLU A 120 -9.20 -18.92 -41.84
C GLU A 120 -10.39 -18.75 -42.81
N GLU A 121 -11.17 -17.67 -42.66
CA GLU A 121 -12.28 -17.34 -43.55
C GLU A 121 -11.82 -17.14 -45.01
N SER A 122 -10.56 -16.70 -45.18
CA SER A 122 -9.93 -16.50 -46.48
C SER A 122 -9.21 -17.74 -47.00
N GLY A 123 -9.29 -18.88 -46.29
CA GLY A 123 -8.65 -20.14 -46.67
C GLY A 123 -7.12 -20.14 -46.46
N MET A 124 -6.61 -19.26 -45.60
CA MET A 124 -5.18 -19.23 -45.22
C MET A 124 -4.95 -20.12 -43.98
N ASP A 125 -3.97 -21.01 -44.08
CA ASP A 125 -3.64 -21.98 -43.02
C ASP A 125 -2.70 -21.42 -41.96
N THR A 126 -2.12 -20.23 -42.17
CA THR A 126 -1.13 -19.64 -41.29
C THR A 126 -1.41 -18.16 -41.03
N TYR A 127 -0.97 -17.70 -39.88
CA TYR A 127 -0.98 -16.29 -39.45
C TYR A 127 0.43 -15.86 -38.99
N SER A 128 0.87 -14.65 -39.34
CA SER A 128 2.18 -14.12 -38.93
C SER A 128 2.03 -13.13 -37.81
N ILE A 129 2.75 -13.37 -36.71
CA ILE A 129 2.88 -12.47 -35.56
C ILE A 129 4.26 -11.81 -35.59
N TRP A 130 4.32 -10.49 -35.48
CA TRP A 130 5.55 -9.76 -35.32
C TRP A 130 5.79 -9.42 -33.84
N TYR A 131 6.93 -9.88 -33.29
CA TYR A 131 7.31 -9.56 -31.90
C TYR A 131 8.82 -9.33 -31.80
N GLY A 132 9.23 -8.24 -31.16
CA GLY A 132 10.65 -7.90 -31.00
C GLY A 132 11.40 -7.73 -32.32
N GLY A 133 10.72 -7.32 -33.40
CA GLY A 133 11.32 -7.17 -34.75
C GLY A 133 11.48 -8.48 -35.52
N LYS A 134 10.94 -9.60 -35.02
CA LYS A 134 11.01 -10.91 -35.65
C LYS A 134 9.61 -11.39 -36.03
N GLU A 135 9.49 -12.03 -37.21
CA GLU A 135 8.28 -12.66 -37.69
C GLU A 135 8.18 -14.11 -37.21
N TYR A 136 6.99 -14.48 -36.77
CA TYR A 136 6.64 -15.84 -36.36
C TYR A 136 5.39 -16.27 -37.15
N THR A 137 5.58 -17.14 -38.13
CA THR A 137 4.49 -17.72 -38.90
C THR A 137 3.98 -18.99 -38.22
N ILE A 138 2.71 -18.98 -37.81
CA ILE A 138 2.10 -20.00 -36.97
C ILE A 138 0.84 -20.55 -37.69
N PRO A 139 0.61 -21.86 -37.68
CA PRO A 139 -0.68 -22.41 -38.17
C PRO A 139 -1.86 -21.77 -37.39
N THR A 140 -2.94 -21.41 -38.10
CA THR A 140 -4.07 -20.68 -37.50
C THR A 140 -4.69 -21.42 -36.32
N ASN A 141 -4.85 -22.74 -36.42
CA ASN A 141 -5.35 -23.59 -35.34
C ASN A 141 -4.42 -23.56 -34.08
N VAL A 142 -3.10 -23.57 -34.28
CA VAL A 142 -2.11 -23.50 -33.18
C VAL A 142 -2.15 -22.12 -32.56
N CYS A 143 -2.21 -21.06 -33.35
CA CYS A 143 -2.32 -19.68 -32.87
C CYS A 143 -3.57 -19.50 -32.01
N LYS A 144 -4.72 -20.04 -32.38
CA LYS A 144 -5.94 -20.02 -31.55
C LYS A 144 -5.77 -20.74 -30.24
N GLN A 145 -5.14 -21.92 -30.23
CA GLN A 145 -4.88 -22.67 -29.00
C GLN A 145 -3.94 -21.86 -28.04
N MET A 146 -2.88 -21.27 -28.59
CA MET A 146 -1.98 -20.39 -27.83
C MET A 146 -2.72 -19.20 -27.24
N LEU A 147 -3.52 -18.50 -28.05
CA LEU A 147 -4.30 -17.34 -27.57
C LEU A 147 -5.30 -17.74 -26.47
N ASN A 148 -5.96 -18.89 -26.59
CA ASN A 148 -6.85 -19.39 -25.54
C ASN A 148 -6.10 -19.70 -24.25
N ALA A 149 -4.92 -20.33 -24.34
CA ALA A 149 -4.10 -20.62 -23.17
C ALA A 149 -3.59 -19.34 -22.48
N VAL A 150 -3.13 -18.36 -23.27
CA VAL A 150 -2.67 -17.05 -22.74
C VAL A 150 -3.83 -16.29 -22.12
N GLU A 151 -5.04 -16.32 -22.69
CA GLU A 151 -6.22 -15.68 -22.11
C GLU A 151 -6.60 -16.29 -20.76
N LEU A 152 -6.65 -17.63 -20.68
CA LEU A 152 -6.92 -18.33 -19.41
C LEU A 152 -5.84 -18.05 -18.35
N TYR A 153 -4.59 -17.96 -18.78
CA TYR A 153 -3.50 -17.56 -17.90
C TYR A 153 -3.70 -16.13 -17.36
N ALA A 154 -3.98 -15.18 -18.25
CA ALA A 154 -4.21 -13.78 -17.88
C ALA A 154 -5.40 -13.62 -16.93
N ILE A 155 -6.49 -14.36 -17.14
CA ILE A 155 -7.65 -14.37 -16.22
C ILE A 155 -7.22 -14.85 -14.82
N ARG A 156 -6.44 -15.92 -14.74
CA ARG A 156 -5.96 -16.46 -13.45
C ARG A 156 -5.02 -15.49 -12.74
N CYS A 157 -4.15 -14.80 -13.47
CA CYS A 157 -3.30 -13.74 -12.91
C CYS A 157 -4.15 -12.62 -12.34
N PHE A 158 -5.13 -12.13 -13.11
CA PHE A 158 -6.06 -11.09 -12.67
C PHE A 158 -6.83 -11.51 -11.40
N ASP A 159 -7.39 -12.72 -11.36
CA ASP A 159 -8.11 -13.25 -10.19
C ASP A 159 -7.21 -13.31 -8.96
N THR A 160 -5.94 -13.67 -9.14
CA THR A 160 -4.95 -13.70 -8.03
C THR A 160 -4.64 -12.30 -7.54
N THR A 161 -4.43 -11.34 -8.44
CA THR A 161 -4.22 -9.93 -8.12
C THR A 161 -5.38 -9.36 -7.32
N GLU A 162 -6.62 -9.57 -7.78
CA GLU A 162 -7.81 -9.08 -7.08
C GLU A 162 -7.99 -9.74 -5.70
N ARG A 163 -7.65 -11.02 -5.57
CA ARG A 163 -7.64 -11.72 -4.28
C ARG A 163 -6.63 -11.11 -3.31
N HIS A 164 -5.42 -10.81 -3.77
CA HIS A 164 -4.42 -10.14 -2.93
C HIS A 164 -4.87 -8.76 -2.48
N LYS A 165 -5.46 -7.97 -3.37
CA LYS A 165 -6.01 -6.64 -3.04
C LYS A 165 -7.14 -6.76 -2.00
N ALA A 166 -8.03 -7.71 -2.17
CA ALA A 166 -9.10 -7.99 -1.20
C ALA A 166 -8.54 -8.41 0.16
N ASN A 167 -7.53 -9.26 0.20
CA ASN A 167 -6.88 -9.68 1.45
C ASN A 167 -6.24 -8.48 2.16
N VAL A 168 -5.47 -7.64 1.44
CA VAL A 168 -4.85 -6.44 2.01
C VAL A 168 -5.90 -5.48 2.60
N ALA A 169 -7.06 -5.36 1.97
CA ALA A 169 -8.15 -4.52 2.47
C ALA A 169 -8.68 -4.96 3.84
N THR A 170 -8.56 -6.24 4.20
CA THR A 170 -9.04 -6.81 5.47
C THR A 170 -8.02 -6.82 6.60
N LEU A 171 -6.73 -6.55 6.31
CA LEU A 171 -5.68 -6.54 7.33
C LEU A 171 -5.87 -5.40 8.32
N GLY A 172 -5.68 -5.70 9.61
CA GLY A 172 -5.99 -4.78 10.70
C GLY A 172 -4.84 -3.82 11.04
N THR A 173 -3.60 -4.25 10.88
CA THR A 173 -2.42 -3.51 11.33
C THR A 173 -1.50 -3.12 10.17
N ILE A 174 -0.75 -2.03 10.37
CA ILE A 174 0.26 -1.57 9.39
C ILE A 174 1.33 -2.66 9.19
N GLU A 175 1.70 -3.36 10.25
CA GLU A 175 2.71 -4.42 10.19
C GLU A 175 2.26 -5.59 9.30
N GLU A 176 1.02 -6.07 9.47
CA GLU A 176 0.44 -7.10 8.60
C GLU A 176 0.40 -6.66 7.14
N ILE A 177 0.01 -5.40 6.88
CA ILE A 177 -0.08 -4.84 5.54
C ILE A 177 1.31 -4.78 4.88
N VAL A 178 2.30 -4.23 5.59
CA VAL A 178 3.67 -4.08 5.06
C VAL A 178 4.31 -5.43 4.77
N ASN A 179 4.10 -6.42 5.66
CA ASN A 179 4.69 -7.75 5.54
C ASN A 179 3.87 -8.71 4.67
N TYR A 180 2.74 -8.28 4.11
CA TYR A 180 1.91 -9.12 3.28
C TYR A 180 2.65 -9.60 2.03
N ASN A 181 2.75 -10.94 1.87
CA ASN A 181 3.37 -11.56 0.71
C ASN A 181 2.33 -11.76 -0.41
N TYR A 182 2.45 -10.96 -1.46
CA TYR A 182 1.59 -11.00 -2.64
C TYR A 182 2.19 -11.72 -3.83
N ARG A 183 3.43 -12.27 -3.71
CA ARG A 183 4.09 -12.95 -4.84
C ARG A 183 3.65 -14.39 -5.04
N GLU A 184 2.95 -14.94 -4.08
CA GLU A 184 2.47 -16.33 -4.10
C GLU A 184 1.09 -16.45 -4.79
N GLY A 185 0.81 -17.63 -5.32
CA GLY A 185 -0.50 -17.98 -5.87
C GLY A 185 -0.74 -17.56 -7.31
N TYR A 186 0.18 -16.85 -7.96
CA TYR A 186 0.13 -16.65 -9.41
C TYR A 186 0.41 -17.96 -10.15
N PRO A 187 -0.25 -18.20 -11.29
CA PRO A 187 0.03 -19.38 -12.09
C PRO A 187 1.43 -19.33 -12.69
N GLU A 188 2.05 -20.49 -12.88
CA GLU A 188 3.33 -20.59 -13.57
C GLU A 188 3.20 -20.08 -15.01
N PRO A 189 4.16 -19.28 -15.52
CA PRO A 189 4.18 -18.81 -16.89
C PRO A 189 4.14 -19.96 -17.91
N ILE A 190 3.33 -19.80 -18.95
CA ILE A 190 3.19 -20.83 -19.98
C ILE A 190 4.48 -20.91 -20.81
N ASN A 191 4.91 -22.13 -21.06
CA ASN A 191 6.03 -22.39 -21.98
C ASN A 191 5.57 -23.27 -23.13
N PHE A 192 5.32 -22.67 -24.28
CA PHE A 192 4.87 -23.36 -25.50
C PHE A 192 5.97 -24.18 -26.17
N ASP A 193 7.23 -23.98 -25.85
CA ASP A 193 8.35 -24.78 -26.38
C ASP A 193 8.43 -26.17 -25.75
N LYS A 194 7.67 -26.39 -24.67
CA LYS A 194 7.61 -27.66 -23.93
C LYS A 194 6.31 -28.45 -24.17
N LEU A 195 5.42 -27.90 -24.96
CA LEU A 195 4.15 -28.51 -25.37
C LEU A 195 4.30 -29.11 -26.75
#